data_f9acc64018a8cf352c0f44c6e046a12f
#
_entry.id   f9acc64018a8cf352c0f44c6e046a12f
#
_cell.length_a   1.000
_cell.length_b   1.000
_cell.length_c   1.000
_cell.angle_alpha   90.00
_cell.angle_beta   90.00
_cell.angle_gamma   90.00
#
_symmetry.space_group_name_H-M   'P 1'
#
loop_
_entity.id
_entity.type
_entity.pdbx_description
1 polymer ?
#
loop_
_entity_poly.entity_id
_entity_poly.type
_entity_poly.pdbx_seq_one_letter_code
_entity_poly.pdbx_strand_id
1 'polypeptide(L)'
;MRYRNKSTAQVFFQTMKNSNVKADLRRTLIAARKAISADMKVQADERIASKLLAWLNAHQVAVLGAYLPMAGEPDLTSLYATLPGRGIQVVMPVVLEKNQPLHFVHWQAGDALARDASGTLAPTDREHFVKPDAVLAPCVGYNDAQYRLGYGGGYFDRTLAQSPRPLAVGIAYAITKADFPADAFDIPLDMILTD
;
A
#
# COMPACT_ATOMS: atom_id res chain seq x y z
N MET A 1 21.45 -6.70 34.07
CA MET A 1 20.98 -5.83 32.97
C MET A 1 19.70 -5.16 33.41
N ARG A 2 19.70 -3.82 33.65
CA ARG A 2 18.52 -3.08 34.13
C ARG A 2 17.74 -2.58 32.92
N TYR A 3 16.57 -3.16 32.62
CA TYR A 3 15.59 -2.59 31.69
C TYR A 3 15.04 -1.30 32.30
N ARG A 4 15.40 -0.13 31.73
CA ARG A 4 14.77 1.13 32.05
C ARG A 4 13.34 1.12 31.49
N ASN A 5 12.34 0.87 32.32
CA ASN A 5 10.94 1.12 31.98
C ASN A 5 10.78 2.62 31.72
N LYS A 6 10.48 3.00 30.47
CA LYS A 6 10.09 4.37 30.15
C LYS A 6 8.73 4.64 30.79
N SER A 7 8.54 5.79 31.43
CA SER A 7 7.25 6.15 31.99
C SER A 7 6.19 6.32 30.90
N THR A 8 4.92 6.08 31.21
CA THR A 8 3.79 6.24 30.27
C THR A 8 3.80 7.62 29.61
N ALA A 9 4.15 8.67 30.34
CA ALA A 9 4.30 10.02 29.81
C ALA A 9 5.42 10.12 28.76
N GLN A 10 6.59 9.49 28.98
CA GLN A 10 7.68 9.49 28.01
C GLN A 10 7.32 8.74 26.73
N VAL A 11 6.58 7.63 26.83
CA VAL A 11 6.07 6.89 25.67
C VAL A 11 5.07 7.75 24.90
N PHE A 12 4.16 8.42 25.58
CA PHE A 12 3.17 9.31 24.97
C PHE A 12 3.83 10.48 24.22
N PHE A 13 4.79 11.20 24.85
CA PHE A 13 5.53 12.29 24.22
C PHE A 13 6.33 11.82 23.00
N GLN A 14 6.95 10.64 23.07
CA GLN A 14 7.68 10.07 21.93
C GLN A 14 6.75 9.73 20.77
N THR A 15 5.60 9.15 21.04
CA THR A 15 4.57 8.82 20.03
C THR A 15 4.04 10.08 19.34
N MET A 16 3.73 11.14 20.12
CA MET A 16 3.29 12.43 19.57
C MET A 16 4.36 13.08 18.68
N LYS A 17 5.62 13.05 19.10
CA LYS A 17 6.75 13.59 18.30
C LYS A 17 6.93 12.81 17.01
N ASN A 18 6.86 11.49 17.04
CA ASN A 18 6.95 10.63 15.86
C ASN A 18 5.79 10.86 14.90
N SER A 19 4.57 11.05 15.41
CA SER A 19 3.38 11.34 14.60
C SER A 19 3.53 12.63 13.79
N ASN A 20 4.03 13.71 14.41
CA ASN A 20 4.27 14.99 13.73
C ASN A 20 5.38 14.84 12.65
N VAL A 21 6.48 14.17 12.96
CA VAL A 21 7.57 13.91 12.00
C VAL A 21 7.06 13.09 10.80
N LYS A 22 6.30 12.03 11.04
CA LYS A 22 5.69 11.24 9.94
C LYS A 22 4.70 12.06 9.13
N ALA A 23 3.94 12.98 9.74
CA ALA A 23 3.01 13.85 9.02
C ALA A 23 3.72 14.82 8.08
N ASP A 24 4.80 15.45 8.54
CA ASP A 24 5.63 16.36 7.75
C ASP A 24 6.32 15.62 6.61
N LEU A 25 6.87 14.44 6.90
CA LEU A 25 7.50 13.59 5.90
C LEU A 25 6.51 13.17 4.81
N ARG A 26 5.27 12.79 5.16
CA ARG A 26 4.21 12.50 4.17
C ARG A 26 3.99 13.67 3.22
N ARG A 27 3.86 14.89 3.74
CA ARG A 27 3.66 16.10 2.90
C ARG A 27 4.80 16.30 1.92
N THR A 28 6.03 16.19 2.39
CA THR A 28 7.24 16.32 1.57
C THR A 28 7.29 15.26 0.47
N LEU A 29 7.08 14.00 0.80
CA LEU A 29 7.17 12.90 -0.16
C LEU A 29 6.01 12.92 -1.17
N ILE A 30 4.80 13.29 -0.76
CA ILE A 30 3.67 13.49 -1.68
C ILE A 30 3.95 14.65 -2.63
N ALA A 31 4.54 15.75 -2.15
CA ALA A 31 4.92 16.88 -2.99
C ALA A 31 5.99 16.46 -4.01
N ALA A 32 7.05 15.77 -3.58
CA ALA A 32 8.10 15.25 -4.44
C ALA A 32 7.53 14.32 -5.54
N ARG A 33 6.65 13.41 -5.17
CA ARG A 33 5.97 12.50 -6.09
C ARG A 33 5.12 13.24 -7.13
N LYS A 34 4.38 14.26 -6.72
CA LYS A 34 3.57 15.08 -7.63
C LYS A 34 4.41 15.97 -8.56
N ALA A 35 5.65 16.24 -8.22
CA ALA A 35 6.59 17.01 -9.05
C ALA A 35 7.26 16.19 -10.15
N ILE A 36 7.09 14.85 -10.16
CA ILE A 36 7.56 13.99 -11.26
C ILE A 36 6.82 14.42 -12.54
N SER A 37 7.57 14.66 -13.62
CA SER A 37 6.96 15.00 -14.91
C SER A 37 6.13 13.81 -15.47
N ALA A 38 5.15 14.11 -16.32
CA ALA A 38 4.27 13.10 -16.89
C ALA A 38 5.08 11.99 -17.61
N ASP A 39 6.08 12.36 -18.41
CA ASP A 39 6.91 11.40 -19.15
C ASP A 39 7.75 10.53 -18.22
N MET A 40 8.36 11.12 -17.20
CA MET A 40 9.11 10.35 -16.19
C MET A 40 8.19 9.43 -15.38
N LYS A 41 6.98 9.88 -15.08
CA LYS A 41 5.99 9.06 -14.38
C LYS A 41 5.62 7.82 -15.20
N VAL A 42 5.29 7.99 -16.49
CA VAL A 42 4.96 6.86 -17.38
C VAL A 42 6.09 5.84 -17.42
N GLN A 43 7.33 6.30 -17.62
CA GLN A 43 8.49 5.40 -17.64
C GLN A 43 8.73 4.67 -16.31
N ALA A 44 8.53 5.36 -15.19
CA ALA A 44 8.66 4.77 -13.87
C ALA A 44 7.56 3.72 -13.61
N ASP A 45 6.31 4.03 -13.97
CA ASP A 45 5.17 3.11 -13.86
C ASP A 45 5.40 1.84 -14.69
N GLU A 46 5.92 1.96 -15.93
CA GLU A 46 6.27 0.83 -16.79
C GLU A 46 7.38 -0.05 -16.19
N ARG A 47 8.42 0.57 -15.59
CA ARG A 47 9.48 -0.19 -14.90
C ARG A 47 8.94 -0.95 -13.70
N ILE A 48 8.09 -0.33 -12.87
CA ILE A 48 7.44 -0.98 -11.74
C ILE A 48 6.53 -2.11 -12.23
N ALA A 49 5.72 -1.87 -13.27
CA ALA A 49 4.83 -2.87 -13.85
C ALA A 49 5.60 -4.11 -14.34
N SER A 50 6.73 -3.91 -15.02
CA SER A 50 7.60 -5.00 -15.49
C SER A 50 8.17 -5.83 -14.33
N LYS A 51 8.66 -5.17 -13.28
CA LYS A 51 9.16 -5.82 -12.07
C LYS A 51 8.06 -6.59 -11.33
N LEU A 52 6.86 -6.00 -11.23
CA LEU A 52 5.72 -6.65 -10.62
C LEU A 52 5.30 -7.90 -11.40
N LEU A 53 5.22 -7.82 -12.71
CA LEU A 53 4.87 -8.98 -13.55
C LEU A 53 5.89 -10.13 -13.39
N ALA A 54 7.18 -9.82 -13.35
CA ALA A 54 8.22 -10.81 -13.09
C ALA A 54 8.07 -11.44 -11.70
N TRP A 55 7.75 -10.64 -10.69
CA TRP A 55 7.51 -11.11 -9.34
C TRP A 55 6.27 -12.02 -9.26
N LEU A 56 5.15 -11.61 -9.88
CA LEU A 56 3.91 -12.41 -9.93
C LEU A 56 4.15 -13.79 -10.55
N ASN A 57 4.89 -13.85 -11.66
CA ASN A 57 5.23 -15.11 -12.34
C ASN A 57 6.08 -16.04 -11.44
N ALA A 58 6.96 -15.47 -10.61
CA ALA A 58 7.82 -16.26 -9.72
C ALA A 58 7.11 -16.78 -8.48
N HIS A 59 6.00 -16.14 -8.02
CA HIS A 59 5.33 -16.46 -6.76
C HIS A 59 3.98 -17.17 -6.92
N GLN A 60 3.59 -17.52 -8.15
CA GLN A 60 2.34 -18.27 -8.44
C GLN A 60 1.09 -17.66 -7.79
N VAL A 61 0.98 -16.33 -7.81
CA VAL A 61 -0.16 -15.60 -7.27
C VAL A 61 -1.38 -15.84 -8.15
N ALA A 62 -2.46 -16.36 -7.59
CA ALA A 62 -3.73 -16.56 -8.29
C ALA A 62 -4.70 -15.38 -8.06
N VAL A 63 -4.66 -14.77 -6.89
CA VAL A 63 -5.52 -13.62 -6.52
C VAL A 63 -4.65 -12.47 -6.02
N LEU A 64 -4.64 -11.37 -6.76
CA LEU A 64 -3.88 -10.16 -6.44
C LEU A 64 -4.79 -9.06 -5.90
N GLY A 65 -4.58 -8.67 -4.64
CA GLY A 65 -5.11 -7.44 -4.08
C GLY A 65 -4.35 -6.23 -4.62
N ALA A 66 -4.96 -5.49 -5.52
CA ALA A 66 -4.37 -4.31 -6.15
C ALA A 66 -4.84 -3.02 -5.46
N TYR A 67 -4.60 -1.86 -6.06
CA TYR A 67 -5.11 -0.57 -5.62
C TYR A 67 -5.38 0.34 -6.82
N LEU A 68 -6.28 1.30 -6.66
CA LEU A 68 -6.45 2.39 -7.62
C LEU A 68 -5.57 3.58 -7.21
N PRO A 69 -4.75 4.12 -8.14
CA PRO A 69 -3.77 5.15 -7.79
C PRO A 69 -4.44 6.45 -7.34
N MET A 70 -3.89 7.07 -6.31
CA MET A 70 -4.31 8.38 -5.81
C MET A 70 -3.10 9.27 -5.53
N ALA A 71 -3.30 10.59 -5.54
CA ALA A 71 -2.28 11.58 -5.16
C ALA A 71 -0.90 11.36 -5.84
N GLY A 72 -0.88 10.95 -7.12
CA GLY A 72 0.33 10.73 -7.91
C GLY A 72 1.06 9.42 -7.60
N GLU A 73 0.40 8.41 -7.08
CA GLU A 73 0.94 7.06 -6.90
C GLU A 73 1.30 6.41 -8.24
N PRO A 74 2.18 5.40 -8.24
CA PRO A 74 2.41 4.58 -9.41
C PRO A 74 1.09 4.02 -9.94
N ASP A 75 0.86 4.19 -11.24
CA ASP A 75 -0.36 3.72 -11.92
C ASP A 75 -0.05 2.41 -12.64
N LEU A 76 -0.61 1.33 -12.13
CA LEU A 76 -0.44 -0.01 -12.66
C LEU A 76 -1.74 -0.57 -13.26
N THR A 77 -2.76 0.28 -13.47
CA THR A 77 -4.09 -0.14 -13.93
C THR A 77 -4.04 -0.81 -15.30
N SER A 78 -3.16 -0.35 -16.20
CA SER A 78 -2.94 -0.99 -17.50
C SER A 78 -2.39 -2.42 -17.36
N LEU A 79 -1.50 -2.68 -16.41
CA LEU A 79 -1.05 -4.04 -16.10
C LEU A 79 -2.20 -4.87 -15.53
N TYR A 80 -2.94 -4.34 -14.57
CA TYR A 80 -4.06 -5.06 -13.93
C TYR A 80 -5.07 -5.56 -14.96
N ALA A 81 -5.38 -4.78 -15.99
CA ALA A 81 -6.29 -5.17 -17.06
C ALA A 81 -5.82 -6.40 -17.87
N THR A 82 -4.53 -6.72 -17.85
CA THR A 82 -3.95 -7.87 -18.59
C THR A 82 -3.87 -9.14 -17.73
N LEU A 83 -3.94 -9.03 -16.40
CA LEU A 83 -3.71 -10.14 -15.48
C LEU A 83 -4.76 -11.26 -15.57
N PRO A 84 -6.07 -10.99 -15.79
CA PRO A 84 -7.05 -12.05 -15.97
C PRO A 84 -6.72 -12.99 -17.14
N GLY A 85 -6.20 -12.45 -18.25
CA GLY A 85 -5.73 -13.25 -19.38
C GLY A 85 -4.51 -14.15 -19.08
N ARG A 86 -3.89 -13.96 -17.92
CA ARG A 86 -2.78 -14.76 -17.38
C ARG A 86 -3.21 -15.68 -16.25
N GLY A 87 -4.50 -15.79 -15.95
CA GLY A 87 -5.04 -16.59 -14.86
C GLY A 87 -4.91 -15.95 -13.47
N ILE A 88 -4.59 -14.65 -13.38
CA ILE A 88 -4.49 -13.92 -12.12
C ILE A 88 -5.73 -13.05 -11.95
N GLN A 89 -6.53 -13.35 -10.94
CA GLN A 89 -7.68 -12.56 -10.55
C GLN A 89 -7.23 -11.27 -9.86
N VAL A 90 -7.80 -10.14 -10.25
CA VAL A 90 -7.55 -8.85 -9.59
C VAL A 90 -8.71 -8.52 -8.66
N VAL A 91 -8.38 -8.14 -7.42
CA VAL A 91 -9.35 -7.69 -6.43
C VAL A 91 -8.92 -6.33 -5.86
N MET A 92 -9.88 -5.45 -5.60
CA MET A 92 -9.64 -4.10 -5.08
C MET A 92 -10.04 -3.99 -3.61
N PRO A 93 -9.30 -3.21 -2.82
CA PRO A 93 -9.63 -2.98 -1.42
C PRO A 93 -10.87 -2.12 -1.27
N VAL A 94 -11.67 -2.45 -0.27
CA VAL A 94 -12.85 -1.71 0.18
C VAL A 94 -12.78 -1.51 1.68
N VAL A 95 -13.00 -0.28 2.12
CA VAL A 95 -13.19 0.05 3.53
C VAL A 95 -14.69 0.04 3.82
N LEU A 96 -15.18 -0.96 4.54
CA LEU A 96 -16.57 -1.02 5.00
C LEU A 96 -16.77 -0.15 6.24
N GLU A 97 -15.83 -0.21 7.17
CA GLU A 97 -15.85 0.52 8.43
C GLU A 97 -14.50 1.16 8.73
N LYS A 98 -14.52 2.34 9.36
CA LYS A 98 -13.28 2.99 9.78
C LYS A 98 -12.54 2.15 10.83
N ASN A 99 -11.21 2.19 10.77
CA ASN A 99 -10.32 1.49 11.68
C ASN A 99 -10.42 -0.06 11.67
N GLN A 100 -11.03 -0.64 10.65
CA GLN A 100 -11.05 -2.09 10.40
C GLN A 100 -10.06 -2.48 9.30
N PRO A 101 -9.71 -3.76 9.15
CA PRO A 101 -8.96 -4.27 8.01
C PRO A 101 -9.66 -3.98 6.69
N LEU A 102 -8.90 -4.06 5.58
CA LEU A 102 -9.47 -4.01 4.24
C LEU A 102 -10.22 -5.30 3.93
N HIS A 103 -11.34 -5.17 3.25
CA HIS A 103 -11.96 -6.24 2.48
C HIS A 103 -11.55 -6.09 1.02
N PHE A 104 -11.60 -7.17 0.27
CA PHE A 104 -11.26 -7.14 -1.16
C PHE A 104 -12.43 -7.72 -1.96
N VAL A 105 -12.74 -7.07 -3.08
CA VAL A 105 -13.81 -7.45 -4.01
C VAL A 105 -13.26 -7.57 -5.42
N HIS A 106 -13.92 -8.34 -6.25
CA HIS A 106 -13.57 -8.47 -7.67
C HIS A 106 -13.48 -7.12 -8.35
N TRP A 107 -12.55 -7.01 -9.28
CA TRP A 107 -12.42 -5.85 -10.15
C TRP A 107 -11.92 -6.24 -11.54
N GLN A 108 -12.49 -5.59 -12.52
CA GLN A 108 -11.98 -5.58 -13.90
C GLN A 108 -12.04 -4.16 -14.48
N ALA A 109 -11.24 -3.93 -15.52
CA ALA A 109 -11.22 -2.63 -16.18
C ALA A 109 -12.61 -2.27 -16.74
N GLY A 110 -13.11 -1.08 -16.39
CA GLY A 110 -14.43 -0.63 -16.77
C GLY A 110 -15.51 -0.78 -15.70
N ASP A 111 -15.24 -1.46 -14.60
CA ASP A 111 -16.20 -1.56 -13.49
C ASP A 111 -16.57 -0.19 -12.91
N ALA A 112 -17.82 -0.06 -12.50
CA ALA A 112 -18.30 1.14 -11.83
C ALA A 112 -17.63 1.32 -10.47
N LEU A 113 -17.20 2.55 -10.17
CA LEU A 113 -16.53 2.91 -8.94
C LEU A 113 -17.34 3.92 -8.13
N ALA A 114 -17.34 3.76 -6.81
CA ALA A 114 -17.92 4.72 -5.87
C ALA A 114 -17.00 4.88 -4.65
N ARG A 115 -17.18 5.98 -3.90
CA ARG A 115 -16.42 6.18 -2.66
C ARG A 115 -16.87 5.19 -1.59
N ASP A 116 -15.90 4.62 -0.90
CA ASP A 116 -16.11 3.77 0.26
C ASP A 116 -16.19 4.58 1.57
N ALA A 117 -16.21 3.91 2.73
CA ALA A 117 -16.28 4.57 4.04
C ALA A 117 -15.05 5.41 4.39
N SER A 118 -13.91 5.22 3.71
CA SER A 118 -12.71 6.05 3.84
C SER A 118 -12.71 7.26 2.89
N GLY A 119 -13.64 7.28 1.92
CA GLY A 119 -13.69 8.27 0.84
C GLY A 119 -12.81 7.90 -0.36
N THR A 120 -12.19 6.73 -0.38
CA THR A 120 -11.40 6.21 -1.50
C THR A 120 -12.31 5.59 -2.56
N LEU A 121 -11.93 5.69 -3.85
CA LEU A 121 -12.66 5.01 -4.91
C LEU A 121 -12.47 3.49 -4.80
N ALA A 122 -13.57 2.76 -4.87
CA ALA A 122 -13.61 1.31 -4.84
C ALA A 122 -14.74 0.79 -5.74
N PRO A 123 -14.74 -0.48 -6.16
CA PRO A 123 -15.84 -1.07 -6.91
C PRO A 123 -17.20 -0.89 -6.21
N THR A 124 -18.25 -0.74 -7.00
CA THR A 124 -19.63 -0.62 -6.46
C THR A 124 -20.22 -1.96 -6.06
N ASP A 125 -19.81 -3.05 -6.74
CA ASP A 125 -20.16 -4.41 -6.32
C ASP A 125 -19.32 -4.79 -5.10
N ARG A 126 -20.00 -5.02 -3.97
CA ARG A 126 -19.39 -5.30 -2.67
C ARG A 126 -20.03 -6.49 -1.97
N GLU A 127 -20.68 -7.37 -2.73
CA GLU A 127 -21.41 -8.50 -2.16
C GLU A 127 -20.50 -9.71 -1.88
N HIS A 128 -19.42 -9.88 -2.67
CA HIS A 128 -18.56 -11.05 -2.60
C HIS A 128 -17.12 -10.68 -2.25
N PHE A 129 -16.71 -10.99 -1.01
CA PHE A 129 -15.35 -10.75 -0.57
C PHE A 129 -14.44 -11.92 -0.93
N VAL A 130 -13.25 -11.58 -1.43
CA VAL A 130 -12.22 -12.54 -1.84
C VAL A 130 -10.95 -12.30 -1.01
N LYS A 131 -10.31 -13.38 -0.57
CA LYS A 131 -9.02 -13.28 0.13
C LYS A 131 -7.90 -13.30 -0.91
N PRO A 132 -7.05 -12.26 -0.99
CA PRO A 132 -5.91 -12.25 -1.90
C PRO A 132 -4.75 -13.12 -1.37
N ASP A 133 -4.01 -13.74 -2.29
CA ASP A 133 -2.74 -14.41 -1.98
C ASP A 133 -1.63 -13.40 -1.71
N ALA A 134 -1.67 -12.30 -2.46
CA ALA A 134 -0.75 -11.18 -2.34
C ALA A 134 -1.49 -9.84 -2.40
N VAL A 135 -0.98 -8.83 -1.70
CA VAL A 135 -1.53 -7.46 -1.74
C VAL A 135 -0.46 -6.46 -2.14
N LEU A 136 -0.83 -5.54 -3.01
CA LEU A 136 -0.02 -4.37 -3.34
C LEU A 136 -0.34 -3.24 -2.37
N ALA A 137 0.65 -2.83 -1.60
CA ALA A 137 0.51 -1.75 -0.63
C ALA A 137 1.11 -0.45 -1.20
N PRO A 138 0.30 0.56 -1.56
CA PRO A 138 0.82 1.83 -2.02
C PRO A 138 1.59 2.52 -0.88
N CYS A 139 2.80 3.01 -1.19
CA CYS A 139 3.66 3.67 -0.24
C CYS A 139 3.78 5.16 -0.55
N VAL A 140 3.49 6.02 0.43
CA VAL A 140 3.89 7.43 0.39
C VAL A 140 5.40 7.54 0.49
N GLY A 141 6.02 6.69 1.30
CA GLY A 141 7.45 6.49 1.44
C GLY A 141 7.76 5.10 1.99
N TYR A 142 9.04 4.74 1.98
CA TYR A 142 9.50 3.44 2.47
C TYR A 142 10.93 3.56 3.00
N ASN A 143 11.36 2.59 3.83
CA ASN A 143 12.71 2.53 4.36
C ASN A 143 13.39 1.18 4.10
N ASP A 144 14.68 1.08 4.45
CA ASP A 144 15.48 -0.14 4.26
C ASP A 144 15.02 -1.34 5.10
N ALA A 145 14.27 -1.10 6.17
CA ALA A 145 13.69 -2.14 7.01
C ALA A 145 12.34 -2.64 6.50
N GLN A 146 11.98 -2.35 5.23
CA GLN A 146 10.74 -2.77 4.56
C GLN A 146 9.46 -2.17 5.18
N TYR A 147 9.57 -1.14 6.01
CA TYR A 147 8.38 -0.43 6.49
C TYR A 147 7.92 0.59 5.46
N ARG A 148 6.61 0.71 5.32
CA ARG A 148 5.97 1.74 4.50
C ARG A 148 5.47 2.90 5.34
N LEU A 149 5.58 4.10 4.81
CA LEU A 149 4.83 5.25 5.26
C LEU A 149 3.56 5.33 4.41
N GLY A 150 2.40 5.01 5.01
CA GLY A 150 1.09 5.15 4.38
C GLY A 150 0.45 6.50 4.69
N TYR A 151 -0.84 6.67 4.36
CA TYR A 151 -1.60 7.90 4.62
C TYR A 151 -2.04 8.07 6.09
N GLY A 152 -1.75 7.11 6.95
CA GLY A 152 -2.02 7.20 8.39
C GLY A 152 -3.33 6.53 8.84
N GLY A 153 -4.10 5.93 7.95
CA GLY A 153 -5.33 5.21 8.31
C GLY A 153 -5.10 3.82 8.93
N GLY A 154 -3.89 3.25 8.79
CA GLY A 154 -3.51 1.94 9.34
C GLY A 154 -4.25 0.74 8.73
N TYR A 155 -4.96 0.91 7.61
CA TYR A 155 -5.77 -0.15 6.99
C TYR A 155 -4.93 -1.35 6.57
N PHE A 156 -3.80 -1.12 5.89
CA PHE A 156 -2.91 -2.20 5.47
C PHE A 156 -2.27 -2.91 6.68
N ASP A 157 -1.87 -2.19 7.73
CA ASP A 157 -1.28 -2.81 8.92
C ASP A 157 -2.29 -3.76 9.60
N ARG A 158 -3.54 -3.33 9.75
CA ARG A 158 -4.60 -4.19 10.27
C ARG A 158 -4.90 -5.39 9.36
N THR A 159 -4.83 -5.20 8.04
CA THR A 159 -5.01 -6.29 7.08
C THR A 159 -3.88 -7.31 7.18
N LEU A 160 -2.64 -6.85 7.26
CA LEU A 160 -1.46 -7.70 7.36
C LEU A 160 -1.29 -8.35 8.75
N ALA A 161 -1.99 -7.86 9.77
CA ALA A 161 -2.05 -8.49 11.10
C ALA A 161 -2.98 -9.69 11.15
N GLN A 162 -3.79 -9.94 10.12
CA GLN A 162 -4.72 -11.07 10.07
C GLN A 162 -3.97 -12.38 9.75
N SER A 163 -4.61 -13.52 10.07
CA SER A 163 -4.13 -14.86 9.72
C SER A 163 -5.19 -15.60 8.90
N PRO A 164 -4.84 -16.25 7.78
CA PRO A 164 -3.53 -16.20 7.13
C PRO A 164 -3.22 -14.82 6.56
N ARG A 165 -1.94 -14.40 6.67
CA ARG A 165 -1.45 -13.14 6.12
C ARG A 165 -1.15 -13.30 4.62
N PRO A 166 -1.65 -12.42 3.74
CA PRO A 166 -1.22 -12.41 2.35
C PRO A 166 0.24 -11.95 2.22
N LEU A 167 0.91 -12.30 1.13
CA LEU A 167 2.19 -11.67 0.76
C LEU A 167 1.97 -10.17 0.55
N ALA A 168 2.86 -9.34 1.04
CA ALA A 168 2.71 -7.88 1.00
C ALA A 168 3.84 -7.23 0.18
N VAL A 169 3.49 -6.66 -0.96
CA VAL A 169 4.42 -5.99 -1.87
C VAL A 169 4.16 -4.49 -1.85
N GLY A 170 5.14 -3.72 -1.36
CA GLY A 170 5.09 -2.26 -1.43
C GLY A 170 5.33 -1.76 -2.85
N ILE A 171 4.57 -0.75 -3.25
CA ILE A 171 4.73 -0.08 -4.53
C ILE A 171 5.07 1.39 -4.28
N ALA A 172 6.22 1.84 -4.76
CA ALA A 172 6.73 3.18 -4.52
C ALA A 172 7.59 3.68 -5.70
N TYR A 173 7.77 5.00 -5.80
CA TYR A 173 8.88 5.53 -6.60
C TYR A 173 10.17 5.57 -5.78
N ALA A 174 11.31 5.30 -6.41
CA ALA A 174 12.62 5.29 -5.77
C ALA A 174 12.92 6.61 -5.03
N ILE A 175 12.46 7.73 -5.57
CA ILE A 175 12.59 9.07 -4.97
C ILE A 175 11.90 9.19 -3.60
N THR A 176 10.98 8.29 -3.24
CA THR A 176 10.25 8.33 -1.97
C THR A 176 10.88 7.49 -0.86
N LYS A 177 12.11 7.01 -1.07
CA LYS A 177 12.88 6.36 0.00
C LYS A 177 13.21 7.39 1.08
N ALA A 178 12.94 7.05 2.34
CA ALA A 178 13.17 7.95 3.47
C ALA A 178 13.45 7.17 4.75
N ASP A 179 14.15 7.78 5.70
CA ASP A 179 14.37 7.20 7.01
C ASP A 179 13.28 7.67 7.98
N PHE A 180 12.61 6.73 8.63
CA PHE A 180 11.61 6.98 9.66
C PHE A 180 11.50 5.78 10.60
N PRO A 181 11.21 6.01 11.89
CA PRO A 181 11.01 4.91 12.84
C PRO A 181 9.68 4.19 12.58
N ALA A 182 9.70 2.86 12.70
CA ALA A 182 8.47 2.08 12.78
C ALA A 182 7.74 2.35 14.10
N ASP A 183 6.42 2.39 14.06
CA ASP A 183 5.57 2.39 15.25
C ASP A 183 5.23 0.95 15.68
N ALA A 184 4.69 0.78 16.87
CA ALA A 184 4.43 -0.54 17.46
C ALA A 184 3.47 -1.42 16.64
N PHE A 185 2.63 -0.82 15.81
CA PHE A 185 1.64 -1.52 14.97
C PHE A 185 2.01 -1.55 13.48
N ASP A 186 3.13 -0.93 13.10
CA ASP A 186 3.59 -0.98 11.71
C ASP A 186 4.07 -2.40 11.41
N ILE A 187 3.61 -2.97 10.29
CA ILE A 187 3.99 -4.31 9.83
C ILE A 187 4.88 -4.19 8.61
N PRO A 188 6.09 -4.80 8.65
CA PRO A 188 6.98 -4.75 7.50
C PRO A 188 6.39 -5.52 6.32
N LEU A 189 6.71 -5.04 5.12
CA LEU A 189 6.35 -5.69 3.87
C LEU A 189 7.33 -6.81 3.54
N ASP A 190 6.92 -7.76 2.70
CA ASP A 190 7.80 -8.85 2.26
C ASP A 190 8.78 -8.36 1.19
N MET A 191 8.38 -7.34 0.42
CA MET A 191 9.19 -6.71 -0.63
C MET A 191 8.69 -5.29 -0.92
N ILE A 192 9.57 -4.46 -1.47
CA ILE A 192 9.20 -3.16 -2.05
C ILE A 192 9.71 -3.10 -3.49
N LEU A 193 8.82 -2.84 -4.43
CA LEU A 193 9.13 -2.62 -5.84
C LEU A 193 9.15 -1.13 -6.14
N THR A 194 10.23 -0.69 -6.78
CA THR A 194 10.42 0.70 -7.24
C THR A 194 10.81 0.73 -8.71
N ASP A 195 10.75 1.90 -9.33
CA ASP A 195 11.26 2.17 -10.67
C ASP A 195 12.78 2.03 -10.84
#